data_5964c5017f590f1e36e6bdb45f645354
#
_entry.id   5964c5017f590f1e36e6bdb45f645354
#
_cell.length_a   1.000
_cell.length_b   1.000
_cell.length_c   1.000
_cell.angle_alpha   90.00
_cell.angle_beta   90.00
_cell.angle_gamma   90.00
#
_symmetry.space_group_name_H-M   'P 1'
#
loop_
_entity.id
_entity.type
_entity.pdbx_description
1 polymer ?
#
loop_
_entity_poly.entity_id
_entity_poly.type
_entity_poly.pdbx_seq_one_letter_code
_entity_poly.pdbx_strand_id
1 'polypeptide(L)'
;FAIQSLVEAVQDSAQSPHQYTRPAGHPNLVTQLARRYSAHLRKEIDPFNEVAVTVGASQALYLSLQTLIKPGDEVVLFEPFFDLYVNQVKLAGGTPVFVPLTFVPYDESDENVVTGGEWILERSSLMEAVTTKTKAIILNSPHNPTGKIFTRDEMEFVAESLELADPECVVLSDEVYKYIVHSPPKERAPEESLFCRGHVHFASLPGMWERTLTISSAGKTFSATGWQVGWIVGPSHLVTRIHQLLPYVQFCASTVIQEALARSLPRADEPYQGHDSYYDYLREEYTRKRDLLADALRQSGFAVPDYDRTPGGGFFIFARIGKDIAESLPASRQFAPNVAAPGGIARQDWAMCQWMAEEHGFLCIPSSPFFSLERAQEGASDEFVRIAFCKTDETIMAAADALQRIARQASSPLAEDAELVS
;
A
#
# COMPACT_ATOMS: atom_id res chain seq x y z
N PHE A 1 -4.93 6.92 -22.87
CA PHE A 1 -4.69 8.38 -22.81
C PHE A 1 -3.30 8.73 -22.25
N ALA A 2 -2.79 8.04 -21.22
CA ALA A 2 -1.50 8.38 -20.59
C ALA A 2 -0.32 8.29 -21.57
N ILE A 3 -0.24 7.21 -22.38
CA ILE A 3 0.77 7.08 -23.44
C ILE A 3 0.63 8.20 -24.47
N GLN A 4 -0.59 8.53 -24.87
CA GLN A 4 -0.84 9.62 -25.80
C GLN A 4 -0.36 10.97 -25.24
N SER A 5 -0.63 11.24 -23.96
CA SER A 5 -0.14 12.44 -23.27
C SER A 5 1.40 12.50 -23.23
N LEU A 6 2.07 11.34 -23.10
CA LEU A 6 3.54 11.27 -23.14
C LEU A 6 4.07 11.60 -24.55
N VAL A 7 3.47 11.03 -25.59
CA VAL A 7 3.87 11.32 -26.98
C VAL A 7 3.70 12.81 -27.29
N GLU A 8 2.58 13.38 -26.91
CA GLU A 8 2.31 14.81 -27.08
C GLU A 8 3.31 15.68 -26.29
N ALA A 9 3.65 15.30 -25.06
CA ALA A 9 4.63 16.01 -24.25
C ALA A 9 6.03 15.97 -24.87
N VAL A 10 6.46 14.83 -25.40
CA VAL A 10 7.77 14.68 -26.09
C VAL A 10 7.85 15.56 -27.34
N GLN A 11 6.76 15.71 -28.08
CA GLN A 11 6.70 16.44 -29.34
C GLN A 11 6.46 17.95 -29.18
N ASP A 12 6.11 18.41 -27.98
CA ASP A 12 5.74 19.80 -27.72
C ASP A 12 6.98 20.69 -27.56
N SER A 13 7.47 21.22 -28.68
CA SER A 13 8.61 22.13 -28.68
C SER A 13 8.34 23.48 -28.01
N ALA A 14 7.06 23.89 -27.89
CA ALA A 14 6.67 25.18 -27.29
C ALA A 14 6.86 25.19 -25.75
N GLN A 15 6.67 24.04 -25.10
CA GLN A 15 6.84 23.91 -23.66
C GLN A 15 8.26 23.52 -23.21
N SER A 16 9.18 23.35 -24.18
CA SER A 16 10.57 22.93 -23.90
C SER A 16 10.69 21.77 -22.89
N PRO A 17 9.95 20.65 -23.04
CA PRO A 17 9.85 19.59 -22.05
C PRO A 17 11.17 18.85 -21.84
N HIS A 18 12.14 19.06 -22.70
CA HIS A 18 13.49 18.45 -22.62
C HIS A 18 14.48 19.28 -21.81
N GLN A 19 14.06 20.44 -21.30
CA GLN A 19 14.87 21.29 -20.43
C GLN A 19 14.57 21.02 -18.95
N TYR A 20 15.43 21.50 -18.07
CA TYR A 20 15.19 21.49 -16.66
C TYR A 20 13.93 22.28 -16.29
N THR A 21 13.25 21.84 -15.25
CA THR A 21 12.15 22.57 -14.63
C THR A 21 12.48 22.94 -13.19
N ARG A 22 11.53 23.56 -12.49
CA ARG A 22 11.70 23.87 -11.06
C ARG A 22 11.97 22.59 -10.27
N PRO A 23 12.91 22.59 -9.30
CA PRO A 23 13.18 21.45 -8.44
C PRO A 23 11.92 20.93 -7.72
N ALA A 24 11.03 21.84 -7.28
CA ALA A 24 9.79 21.53 -6.61
C ALA A 24 8.68 20.97 -7.54
N GLY A 25 8.89 20.99 -8.86
CA GLY A 25 7.96 20.43 -9.83
C GLY A 25 7.61 21.36 -10.98
N HIS A 26 7.24 20.73 -12.10
CA HIS A 26 6.82 21.45 -13.32
C HIS A 26 5.53 22.26 -13.04
N PRO A 27 5.46 23.54 -13.45
CA PRO A 27 4.31 24.41 -13.14
C PRO A 27 2.96 23.81 -13.51
N ASN A 28 2.84 23.20 -14.70
CA ASN A 28 1.59 22.57 -15.12
C ASN A 28 1.18 21.42 -14.20
N LEU A 29 2.13 20.58 -13.77
CA LEU A 29 1.83 19.46 -12.90
C LEU A 29 1.41 19.91 -11.50
N VAL A 30 2.18 20.80 -10.87
CA VAL A 30 1.85 21.27 -9.51
C VAL A 30 0.51 22.01 -9.48
N THR A 31 0.16 22.74 -10.56
CA THR A 31 -1.15 23.39 -10.71
C THR A 31 -2.29 22.36 -10.80
N GLN A 32 -2.13 21.29 -11.59
CA GLN A 32 -3.13 20.23 -11.68
C GLN A 32 -3.28 19.48 -10.35
N LEU A 33 -2.17 19.19 -9.65
CA LEU A 33 -2.19 18.56 -8.35
C LEU A 33 -2.89 19.44 -7.32
N ALA A 34 -2.51 20.73 -7.23
CA ALA A 34 -3.14 21.69 -6.31
C ALA A 34 -4.64 21.78 -6.55
N ARG A 35 -5.09 21.91 -7.81
CA ARG A 35 -6.52 21.92 -8.15
C ARG A 35 -7.25 20.67 -7.66
N ARG A 36 -6.65 19.49 -7.86
CA ARG A 36 -7.24 18.21 -7.46
C ARG A 36 -7.34 18.07 -5.94
N TYR A 37 -6.26 18.37 -5.23
CA TYR A 37 -6.26 18.30 -3.78
C TYR A 37 -7.10 19.40 -3.13
N SER A 38 -7.23 20.57 -3.76
CA SER A 38 -8.19 21.60 -3.30
C SER A 38 -9.63 21.08 -3.30
N ALA A 39 -10.01 20.33 -4.33
CA ALA A 39 -11.33 19.70 -4.40
C ALA A 39 -11.49 18.58 -3.34
N HIS A 40 -10.48 17.73 -3.16
CA HIS A 40 -10.52 16.63 -2.19
C HIS A 40 -10.57 17.12 -0.75
N LEU A 41 -9.75 18.12 -0.40
CA LEU A 41 -9.60 18.63 0.96
C LEU A 41 -10.54 19.80 1.29
N ARG A 42 -11.32 20.27 0.29
CA ARG A 42 -12.19 21.45 0.41
C ARG A 42 -11.46 22.67 0.96
N LYS A 43 -10.22 22.83 0.53
CA LYS A 43 -9.30 23.90 0.93
C LYS A 43 -8.49 24.32 -0.29
N GLU A 44 -8.28 25.63 -0.47
CA GLU A 44 -7.39 26.12 -1.51
C GLU A 44 -5.93 25.69 -1.22
N ILE A 45 -5.27 25.08 -2.19
CA ILE A 45 -3.88 24.62 -2.12
C ILE A 45 -3.02 25.47 -3.05
N ASP A 46 -1.97 26.07 -2.51
CA ASP A 46 -0.98 26.82 -3.30
C ASP A 46 -0.06 25.85 -4.05
N PRO A 47 -0.12 25.82 -5.39
CA PRO A 47 0.68 24.92 -6.20
C PRO A 47 2.20 25.09 -6.01
N PHE A 48 2.65 26.27 -5.60
CA PHE A 48 4.06 26.62 -5.56
C PHE A 48 4.69 26.53 -4.18
N ASN A 49 3.90 26.53 -3.13
CA ASN A 49 4.35 26.47 -1.74
C ASN A 49 3.86 25.26 -0.96
N GLU A 50 2.78 24.59 -1.43
CA GLU A 50 2.14 23.48 -0.72
C GLU A 50 2.19 22.16 -1.51
N VAL A 51 2.89 22.13 -2.67
CA VAL A 51 3.12 20.95 -3.50
C VAL A 51 4.59 20.77 -3.80
N ALA A 52 5.10 19.54 -3.68
CA ALA A 52 6.44 19.16 -4.11
C ALA A 52 6.39 17.89 -4.95
N VAL A 53 7.04 17.87 -6.12
CA VAL A 53 7.15 16.70 -6.99
C VAL A 53 8.47 15.98 -6.74
N THR A 54 8.41 14.66 -6.66
CA THR A 54 9.53 13.78 -6.32
C THR A 54 9.69 12.64 -7.34
N VAL A 55 10.84 11.96 -7.30
CA VAL A 55 11.08 10.74 -8.08
C VAL A 55 10.40 9.56 -7.38
N GLY A 56 9.08 9.43 -7.61
CA GLY A 56 8.21 8.45 -6.98
C GLY A 56 7.88 8.74 -5.51
N ALA A 57 6.92 8.01 -4.96
CA ALA A 57 6.50 8.14 -3.55
C ALA A 57 7.61 7.71 -2.57
N SER A 58 8.50 6.80 -2.97
CA SER A 58 9.63 6.36 -2.14
C SER A 58 10.56 7.51 -1.80
N GLN A 59 10.84 8.41 -2.75
CA GLN A 59 11.62 9.61 -2.49
C GLN A 59 10.83 10.65 -1.69
N ALA A 60 9.50 10.73 -1.90
CA ALA A 60 8.64 11.60 -1.10
C ALA A 60 8.72 11.25 0.39
N LEU A 61 8.59 9.97 0.72
CA LEU A 61 8.74 9.46 2.08
C LEU A 61 10.15 9.74 2.64
N TYR A 62 11.19 9.40 1.86
CA TYR A 62 12.57 9.65 2.23
C TYR A 62 12.82 11.13 2.59
N LEU A 63 12.43 12.05 1.70
CA LEU A 63 12.63 13.49 1.93
C LEU A 63 11.85 14.00 3.14
N SER A 64 10.62 13.52 3.32
CA SER A 64 9.79 13.87 4.47
C SER A 64 10.48 13.44 5.78
N LEU A 65 10.95 12.20 5.85
CA LEU A 65 11.67 11.70 7.03
C LEU A 65 12.99 12.45 7.27
N GLN A 66 13.78 12.73 6.20
CA GLN A 66 15.04 13.47 6.34
C GLN A 66 14.84 14.91 6.84
N THR A 67 13.67 15.52 6.60
CA THR A 67 13.38 16.88 7.10
C THR A 67 12.80 16.91 8.50
N LEU A 68 12.22 15.81 8.97
CA LEU A 68 11.48 15.74 10.23
C LEU A 68 12.27 15.06 11.36
N ILE A 69 13.02 13.98 11.03
CA ILE A 69 13.54 13.03 12.01
C ILE A 69 14.99 13.35 12.37
N LYS A 70 15.31 13.21 13.65
CA LYS A 70 16.65 13.30 14.23
C LYS A 70 16.95 12.04 15.06
N PRO A 71 18.22 11.76 15.37
CA PRO A 71 18.57 10.68 16.29
C PRO A 71 17.84 10.80 17.63
N GLY A 72 17.15 9.74 18.04
CA GLY A 72 16.33 9.67 19.25
C GLY A 72 14.85 9.93 19.06
N ASP A 73 14.43 10.40 17.89
CA ASP A 73 13.02 10.54 17.54
C ASP A 73 12.39 9.17 17.21
N GLU A 74 11.13 9.01 17.57
CA GLU A 74 10.34 7.82 17.29
C GLU A 74 9.40 8.05 16.10
N VAL A 75 9.22 7.02 15.28
CA VAL A 75 8.26 7.01 14.16
C VAL A 75 7.34 5.82 14.30
N VAL A 76 6.04 6.07 14.45
CA VAL A 76 5.03 5.03 14.55
C VAL A 76 4.68 4.46 13.18
N LEU A 77 4.66 3.14 13.10
CA LEU A 77 4.32 2.34 11.91
C LEU A 77 3.23 1.32 12.27
N PHE A 78 2.21 1.17 11.44
CA PHE A 78 1.20 0.12 11.60
C PHE A 78 1.71 -1.20 11.01
N GLU A 79 1.70 -2.25 11.80
CA GLU A 79 2.23 -3.57 11.45
C GLU A 79 1.10 -4.59 11.20
N PRO A 80 1.12 -5.37 10.09
CA PRO A 80 2.19 -5.44 9.09
C PRO A 80 2.34 -4.14 8.30
N PHE A 81 3.54 -3.82 7.82
CA PHE A 81 3.87 -2.55 7.16
C PHE A 81 4.49 -2.78 5.77
N PHE A 82 4.57 -1.75 4.95
CA PHE A 82 5.40 -1.79 3.75
C PHE A 82 6.88 -1.70 4.15
N ASP A 83 7.68 -2.67 3.76
CA ASP A 83 9.07 -2.90 4.17
C ASP A 83 10.01 -1.70 4.02
N LEU A 84 9.70 -0.82 3.06
CA LEU A 84 10.44 0.42 2.83
C LEU A 84 10.48 1.32 4.07
N TYR A 85 9.37 1.41 4.83
CA TYR A 85 9.22 2.40 5.90
C TYR A 85 10.26 2.24 6.99
N VAL A 86 10.46 1.03 7.50
CA VAL A 86 11.42 0.73 8.58
C VAL A 86 12.83 1.16 8.20
N ASN A 87 13.23 0.84 6.96
CA ASN A 87 14.57 1.17 6.48
C ASN A 87 14.76 2.67 6.30
N GLN A 88 13.75 3.39 5.81
CA GLN A 88 13.83 4.84 5.64
C GLN A 88 13.81 5.59 6.98
N VAL A 89 13.06 5.11 7.98
CA VAL A 89 13.10 5.64 9.36
C VAL A 89 14.50 5.50 9.94
N LYS A 90 15.11 4.31 9.82
CA LYS A 90 16.48 4.05 10.30
C LYS A 90 17.52 4.90 9.55
N LEU A 91 17.37 5.08 8.23
CA LEU A 91 18.25 5.96 7.44
C LEU A 91 18.16 7.43 7.85
N ALA A 92 17.01 7.88 8.35
CA ALA A 92 16.85 9.22 8.91
C ALA A 92 17.39 9.34 10.35
N GLY A 93 17.83 8.24 10.98
CA GLY A 93 18.32 8.18 12.35
C GLY A 93 17.23 7.98 13.40
N GLY A 94 15.98 7.77 12.98
CA GLY A 94 14.85 7.52 13.87
C GLY A 94 14.72 6.07 14.32
N THR A 95 13.90 5.88 15.33
CA THR A 95 13.52 4.56 15.86
C THR A 95 12.11 4.21 15.43
N PRO A 96 11.88 3.11 14.68
CA PRO A 96 10.55 2.66 14.35
C PRO A 96 9.86 2.08 15.60
N VAL A 97 8.61 2.47 15.82
CA VAL A 97 7.72 1.95 16.87
C VAL A 97 6.53 1.30 16.18
N PHE A 98 6.21 0.07 16.53
CA PHE A 98 5.22 -0.74 15.82
C PHE A 98 3.90 -0.79 16.57
N VAL A 99 2.81 -0.52 15.84
CA VAL A 99 1.43 -0.68 16.32
C VAL A 99 0.79 -1.82 15.54
N PRO A 100 0.42 -2.93 16.18
CA PRO A 100 -0.15 -4.07 15.50
C PRO A 100 -1.54 -3.76 14.95
N LEU A 101 -1.77 -4.13 13.68
CA LEU A 101 -3.09 -4.40 13.15
C LEU A 101 -3.38 -5.89 13.40
N THR A 102 -4.55 -6.20 13.91
CA THR A 102 -4.96 -7.57 14.24
C THR A 102 -5.94 -8.07 13.18
N PHE A 103 -5.70 -9.26 12.65
CA PHE A 103 -6.67 -9.95 11.81
C PHE A 103 -7.67 -10.67 12.68
N VAL A 104 -8.93 -10.25 12.67
CA VAL A 104 -10.02 -10.83 13.44
C VAL A 104 -10.91 -11.65 12.51
N PRO A 105 -10.94 -12.99 12.66
CA PRO A 105 -11.85 -13.84 11.91
C PRO A 105 -13.29 -13.58 12.33
N TYR A 106 -14.25 -13.70 11.37
CA TYR A 106 -15.68 -13.48 11.65
C TYR A 106 -16.40 -14.68 12.29
N ASP A 107 -15.86 -15.86 12.14
CA ASP A 107 -16.42 -17.07 12.74
C ASP A 107 -15.32 -17.85 13.48
N GLU A 108 -15.42 -17.84 14.81
CA GLU A 108 -14.52 -18.59 15.68
C GLU A 108 -15.06 -20.00 16.00
N SER A 109 -16.26 -20.36 15.50
CA SER A 109 -16.93 -21.62 15.86
C SER A 109 -16.27 -22.86 15.25
N ASP A 110 -15.47 -22.69 14.19
CA ASP A 110 -14.64 -23.75 13.62
C ASP A 110 -13.23 -23.24 13.33
N GLU A 111 -12.30 -23.55 14.24
CA GLU A 111 -10.87 -23.18 14.10
C GLU A 111 -10.23 -23.70 12.80
N ASN A 112 -10.88 -24.65 12.12
CA ASN A 112 -10.37 -25.27 10.90
C ASN A 112 -10.89 -24.60 9.61
N VAL A 113 -11.92 -23.75 9.68
CA VAL A 113 -12.57 -23.17 8.48
C VAL A 113 -12.74 -21.65 8.64
N VAL A 114 -11.63 -20.93 8.81
CA VAL A 114 -11.65 -19.46 8.76
C VAL A 114 -11.66 -19.02 7.28
N THR A 115 -12.83 -18.64 6.79
CA THR A 115 -13.01 -18.20 5.39
C THR A 115 -12.96 -16.69 5.18
N GLY A 116 -13.05 -15.90 6.27
CA GLY A 116 -13.03 -14.44 6.20
C GLY A 116 -12.72 -13.79 7.55
N GLY A 117 -12.39 -12.51 7.50
CA GLY A 117 -12.08 -11.70 8.67
C GLY A 117 -11.81 -10.25 8.28
N GLU A 118 -11.39 -9.45 9.22
CA GLU A 118 -10.97 -8.07 8.98
C GLU A 118 -9.71 -7.68 9.74
N TRP A 119 -9.00 -6.70 9.23
CA TRP A 119 -7.88 -6.07 9.91
C TRP A 119 -8.37 -4.89 10.74
N ILE A 120 -8.13 -4.91 12.03
CA ILE A 120 -8.55 -3.84 12.95
C ILE A 120 -7.35 -3.13 13.58
N LEU A 121 -7.52 -1.84 13.88
CA LEU A 121 -6.61 -1.06 14.71
C LEU A 121 -7.19 -0.99 16.14
N GLU A 122 -6.46 -1.54 17.09
CA GLU A 122 -6.78 -1.41 18.50
C GLU A 122 -6.36 -0.04 19.02
N ARG A 123 -7.33 0.74 19.53
CA ARG A 123 -7.07 2.10 20.05
C ARG A 123 -6.05 2.08 21.20
N SER A 124 -6.15 1.11 22.12
CA SER A 124 -5.21 0.95 23.23
C SER A 124 -3.78 0.79 22.76
N SER A 125 -3.53 -0.09 21.77
CA SER A 125 -2.20 -0.34 21.24
C SER A 125 -1.58 0.91 20.61
N LEU A 126 -2.38 1.74 19.92
CA LEU A 126 -1.92 3.01 19.38
C LEU A 126 -1.56 4.00 20.49
N MET A 127 -2.44 4.15 21.49
CA MET A 127 -2.23 5.10 22.58
C MET A 127 -1.04 4.73 23.47
N GLU A 128 -0.72 3.45 23.62
CA GLU A 128 0.46 2.97 24.34
C GLU A 128 1.77 3.19 23.57
N ALA A 129 1.71 3.10 22.24
CA ALA A 129 2.88 3.25 21.37
C ALA A 129 3.30 4.71 21.14
N VAL A 130 2.37 5.66 21.25
CA VAL A 130 2.66 7.09 21.03
C VAL A 130 3.22 7.71 22.30
N THR A 131 4.39 8.36 22.19
CA THR A 131 5.08 9.02 23.30
C THR A 131 5.48 10.45 22.94
N THR A 132 5.97 11.21 23.90
CA THR A 132 6.52 12.57 23.65
C THR A 132 7.75 12.57 22.73
N LYS A 133 8.31 11.41 22.38
CA LYS A 133 9.37 11.26 21.38
C LYS A 133 8.84 10.96 19.99
N THR A 134 7.55 10.66 19.86
CA THR A 134 6.93 10.35 18.56
C THR A 134 6.89 11.61 17.71
N LYS A 135 7.76 11.64 16.70
CA LYS A 135 7.94 12.79 15.79
C LYS A 135 7.19 12.63 14.48
N ALA A 136 6.89 11.40 14.08
CA ALA A 136 6.06 11.13 12.92
C ALA A 136 5.24 9.85 13.10
N ILE A 137 4.10 9.79 12.41
CA ILE A 137 3.29 8.60 12.21
C ILE A 137 3.18 8.36 10.70
N ILE A 138 3.50 7.16 10.21
CA ILE A 138 3.25 6.80 8.80
C ILE A 138 1.91 6.06 8.72
N LEU A 139 0.94 6.68 8.07
CA LEU A 139 -0.39 6.16 7.85
C LEU A 139 -0.57 5.83 6.36
N ASN A 140 -0.65 4.56 6.03
CA ASN A 140 -0.87 4.09 4.66
C ASN A 140 -2.32 3.62 4.47
N SER A 141 -3.09 4.30 3.63
CA SER A 141 -4.48 3.93 3.31
C SER A 141 -4.80 4.24 1.84
N PRO A 142 -5.29 3.27 1.07
CA PRO A 142 -5.37 1.83 1.34
C PRO A 142 -4.02 1.21 1.69
N HIS A 143 -4.04 0.26 2.60
CA HIS A 143 -2.86 -0.24 3.32
C HIS A 143 -2.14 -1.37 2.57
N ASN A 144 -0.84 -1.28 2.43
CA ASN A 144 0.04 -2.34 1.97
C ASN A 144 0.75 -2.97 3.20
N PRO A 145 0.58 -4.29 3.48
CA PRO A 145 0.13 -5.35 2.57
C PRO A 145 -1.34 -5.75 2.68
N THR A 146 -2.09 -5.30 3.70
CA THR A 146 -3.35 -5.91 4.10
C THR A 146 -4.54 -5.59 3.19
N GLY A 147 -4.45 -4.52 2.38
CA GLY A 147 -5.58 -3.99 1.63
C GLY A 147 -6.62 -3.26 2.48
N LYS A 148 -6.39 -3.12 3.81
CA LYS A 148 -7.27 -2.38 4.71
C LYS A 148 -7.42 -0.93 4.27
N ILE A 149 -8.64 -0.42 4.37
CA ILE A 149 -8.91 1.01 4.34
C ILE A 149 -9.18 1.44 5.77
N PHE A 150 -8.40 2.40 6.27
CA PHE A 150 -8.64 2.97 7.59
C PHE A 150 -9.96 3.74 7.57
N THR A 151 -10.84 3.43 8.51
CA THR A 151 -12.12 4.12 8.68
C THR A 151 -11.90 5.54 9.19
N ARG A 152 -12.94 6.39 9.08
CA ARG A 152 -12.89 7.73 9.67
C ARG A 152 -12.62 7.66 11.17
N ASP A 153 -13.28 6.77 11.90
CA ASP A 153 -13.12 6.62 13.34
C ASP A 153 -11.68 6.21 13.72
N GLU A 154 -11.08 5.27 12.94
CA GLU A 154 -9.68 4.90 13.14
C GLU A 154 -8.72 6.06 12.85
N MET A 155 -9.00 6.85 11.83
CA MET A 155 -8.20 8.05 11.54
C MET A 155 -8.37 9.13 12.62
N GLU A 156 -9.55 9.25 13.22
CA GLU A 156 -9.80 10.13 14.36
C GLU A 156 -9.03 9.64 15.61
N PHE A 157 -8.90 8.32 15.83
CA PHE A 157 -8.03 7.77 16.88
C PHE A 157 -6.55 8.13 16.65
N VAL A 158 -6.09 8.09 15.40
CA VAL A 158 -4.73 8.57 15.07
C VAL A 158 -4.61 10.05 15.36
N ALA A 159 -5.60 10.87 15.00
CA ALA A 159 -5.57 12.31 15.29
C ALA A 159 -5.56 12.61 16.80
N GLU A 160 -6.35 11.89 17.59
CA GLU A 160 -6.35 12.00 19.06
C GLU A 160 -5.02 11.60 19.69
N SER A 161 -4.36 10.56 19.15
CA SER A 161 -3.07 10.10 19.67
C SER A 161 -1.97 11.17 19.55
N LEU A 162 -2.12 12.13 18.61
CA LEU A 162 -1.17 13.21 18.44
C LEU A 162 -1.11 14.18 19.64
N GLU A 163 -2.09 14.14 20.55
CA GLU A 163 -2.04 14.89 21.81
C GLU A 163 -0.98 14.34 22.77
N LEU A 164 -0.62 13.06 22.65
CA LEU A 164 0.43 12.40 23.44
C LEU A 164 1.82 12.50 22.80
N ALA A 165 1.87 12.83 21.51
CA ALA A 165 3.09 12.93 20.73
C ALA A 165 3.85 14.25 20.99
N ASP A 166 5.03 14.38 20.37
CA ASP A 166 5.71 15.65 20.23
C ASP A 166 4.75 16.70 19.61
N PRO A 167 4.69 17.94 20.13
CA PRO A 167 3.82 18.99 19.58
C PRO A 167 3.99 19.26 18.10
N GLU A 168 5.18 18.99 17.55
CA GLU A 168 5.48 19.07 16.12
C GLU A 168 5.35 17.73 15.37
N CYS A 169 4.72 16.70 15.97
CA CYS A 169 4.52 15.41 15.32
C CYS A 169 3.72 15.57 14.03
N VAL A 170 4.20 14.95 12.95
CA VAL A 170 3.64 15.02 11.61
C VAL A 170 3.12 13.65 11.17
N VAL A 171 1.95 13.62 10.55
CA VAL A 171 1.44 12.40 9.90
C VAL A 171 1.87 12.39 8.44
N LEU A 172 2.61 11.35 8.05
CA LEU A 172 2.94 11.03 6.67
C LEU A 172 1.83 10.14 6.12
N SER A 173 0.84 10.75 5.45
CA SER A 173 -0.31 10.03 4.87
C SER A 173 0.08 9.49 3.50
N ASP A 174 0.46 8.21 3.43
CA ASP A 174 0.77 7.52 2.18
C ASP A 174 -0.52 7.03 1.51
N GLU A 175 -0.94 7.76 0.48
CA GLU A 175 -2.20 7.58 -0.22
C GLU A 175 -2.01 7.13 -1.68
N VAL A 176 -0.95 6.38 -1.97
CA VAL A 176 -0.63 5.93 -3.35
C VAL A 176 -1.73 5.07 -3.97
N TYR A 177 -2.58 4.43 -3.17
CA TYR A 177 -3.69 3.56 -3.60
C TYR A 177 -5.07 4.23 -3.51
N LYS A 178 -5.20 5.51 -3.20
CA LYS A 178 -6.48 6.19 -2.93
C LYS A 178 -7.56 6.05 -4.00
N TYR A 179 -7.17 5.85 -5.26
CA TYR A 179 -8.11 5.61 -6.37
C TYR A 179 -8.42 4.13 -6.59
N ILE A 180 -7.71 3.23 -5.91
CA ILE A 180 -7.92 1.79 -5.96
C ILE A 180 -8.62 1.37 -4.67
N VAL A 181 -9.84 1.85 -4.51
CA VAL A 181 -10.76 1.48 -3.44
C VAL A 181 -11.84 0.61 -4.07
N HIS A 182 -11.97 -0.62 -3.60
CA HIS A 182 -12.94 -1.56 -4.13
C HIS A 182 -14.35 -1.13 -3.71
N SER A 183 -15.28 -1.19 -4.65
CA SER A 183 -16.66 -0.82 -4.38
C SER A 183 -17.24 -1.74 -3.29
N PRO A 184 -17.82 -1.18 -2.23
CA PRO A 184 -18.72 -1.95 -1.38
C PRO A 184 -19.92 -2.41 -2.21
N PRO A 185 -20.67 -3.45 -1.79
CA PRO A 185 -21.94 -3.79 -2.40
C PRO A 185 -22.82 -2.54 -2.53
N LYS A 186 -23.55 -2.44 -3.64
CA LYS A 186 -24.28 -1.22 -4.08
C LYS A 186 -25.19 -0.57 -3.01
N GLU A 187 -25.52 -1.27 -1.95
CA GLU A 187 -26.43 -0.83 -0.88
C GLU A 187 -25.74 -0.01 0.23
N ARG A 188 -24.41 0.12 0.25
CA ARG A 188 -23.65 0.77 1.33
C ARG A 188 -22.67 1.86 0.90
N ALA A 189 -22.80 2.41 -0.31
CA ALA A 189 -21.91 3.48 -0.74
C ALA A 189 -22.17 4.77 0.07
N PRO A 190 -21.26 5.24 0.92
CA PRO A 190 -21.40 6.56 1.53
C PRO A 190 -21.32 7.63 0.44
N GLU A 191 -22.14 8.68 0.54
CA GLU A 191 -22.18 9.83 -0.39
C GLU A 191 -20.90 10.70 -0.39
N GLU A 192 -19.82 10.28 0.28
CA GLU A 192 -18.62 11.09 0.48
C GLU A 192 -17.59 10.89 -0.63
N SER A 193 -17.36 11.97 -1.35
CA SER A 193 -16.32 12.19 -2.38
C SER A 193 -16.51 11.46 -3.72
N LEU A 194 -16.85 12.22 -4.74
CA LEU A 194 -17.01 11.78 -6.13
C LEU A 194 -15.76 11.15 -6.75
N PHE A 195 -14.55 11.41 -6.23
CA PHE A 195 -13.28 11.00 -6.84
C PHE A 195 -12.53 9.89 -6.11
N CYS A 196 -12.76 9.72 -4.81
CA CYS A 196 -12.08 8.72 -3.97
C CYS A 196 -13.08 7.99 -3.07
N ARG A 197 -14.15 7.44 -3.65
CA ARG A 197 -15.25 6.79 -2.90
C ARG A 197 -14.71 5.79 -1.89
N GLY A 198 -14.93 6.05 -0.59
CA GLY A 198 -14.50 5.20 0.51
C GLY A 198 -13.10 5.48 1.05
N HIS A 199 -12.30 6.35 0.42
CA HIS A 199 -11.02 6.82 0.97
C HIS A 199 -11.22 8.12 1.76
N VAL A 200 -10.68 8.16 2.97
CA VAL A 200 -10.61 9.37 3.81
C VAL A 200 -9.21 9.95 3.73
N HIS A 201 -9.10 11.20 3.30
CA HIS A 201 -7.83 11.93 3.37
C HIS A 201 -7.60 12.37 4.82
N PHE A 202 -6.52 11.93 5.46
CA PHE A 202 -6.21 12.30 6.84
C PHE A 202 -6.12 13.82 7.03
N ALA A 203 -5.53 14.52 6.06
CA ALA A 203 -5.43 15.97 6.03
C ALA A 203 -6.79 16.71 6.02
N SER A 204 -7.91 16.01 5.70
CA SER A 204 -9.25 16.58 5.71
C SER A 204 -9.93 16.56 7.08
N LEU A 205 -9.36 15.86 8.06
CA LEU A 205 -9.87 15.86 9.43
C LEU A 205 -9.65 17.24 10.08
N PRO A 206 -10.53 17.66 11.00
CA PRO A 206 -10.39 18.95 11.67
C PRO A 206 -9.00 19.13 12.32
N GLY A 207 -8.30 20.21 11.97
CA GLY A 207 -6.99 20.53 12.52
C GLY A 207 -5.80 19.72 11.97
N MET A 208 -6.05 18.71 11.14
CA MET A 208 -4.98 17.80 10.69
C MET A 208 -4.20 18.31 9.48
N TRP A 209 -4.72 19.26 8.71
CA TRP A 209 -3.96 19.86 7.60
C TRP A 209 -2.58 20.37 8.04
N GLU A 210 -2.52 21.10 9.14
CA GLU A 210 -1.28 21.80 9.59
C GLU A 210 -0.16 20.83 10.01
N ARG A 211 -0.47 19.55 10.15
CA ARG A 211 0.49 18.53 10.59
C ARG A 211 0.45 17.25 9.73
N THR A 212 0.05 17.39 8.46
CA THR A 212 -0.01 16.25 7.52
C THR A 212 0.78 16.54 6.25
N LEU A 213 1.61 15.59 5.85
CA LEU A 213 2.17 15.49 4.50
C LEU A 213 1.48 14.34 3.77
N THR A 214 0.62 14.68 2.83
CA THR A 214 -0.06 13.69 1.97
C THR A 214 0.88 13.30 0.83
N ILE A 215 1.19 12.02 0.73
CA ILE A 215 2.11 11.43 -0.25
C ILE A 215 1.33 10.58 -1.25
N SER A 216 1.61 10.73 -2.53
CA SER A 216 1.01 9.90 -3.56
C SER A 216 1.91 9.82 -4.81
N SER A 217 1.49 9.04 -5.82
CA SER A 217 2.24 8.89 -7.07
C SER A 217 1.35 8.52 -8.25
N ALA A 218 1.87 8.75 -9.46
CA ALA A 218 1.23 8.30 -10.70
C ALA A 218 1.30 6.78 -10.89
N GLY A 219 2.29 6.14 -10.29
CA GLY A 219 2.66 4.76 -10.60
C GLY A 219 1.56 3.74 -10.39
N LYS A 220 0.79 3.86 -9.32
CA LYS A 220 -0.26 2.90 -8.97
C LYS A 220 -1.56 3.18 -9.73
N THR A 221 -1.93 4.44 -9.82
CA THR A 221 -3.16 4.88 -10.50
C THR A 221 -3.12 4.63 -12.00
N PHE A 222 -1.99 4.92 -12.65
CA PHE A 222 -1.89 4.84 -14.12
C PHE A 222 -1.10 3.63 -14.62
N SER A 223 -0.86 2.63 -13.75
CA SER A 223 0.01 1.46 -14.07
C SER A 223 1.37 1.88 -14.66
N ALA A 224 1.89 2.99 -14.16
CA ALA A 224 3.08 3.67 -14.68
C ALA A 224 4.19 3.78 -13.62
N THR A 225 4.46 2.67 -12.91
CA THR A 225 5.49 2.64 -11.85
C THR A 225 6.87 3.05 -12.34
N GLY A 226 7.21 2.72 -13.59
CA GLY A 226 8.47 3.10 -14.23
C GLY A 226 8.60 4.60 -14.54
N TRP A 227 7.50 5.37 -14.52
CA TRP A 227 7.54 6.82 -14.71
C TRP A 227 8.17 7.56 -13.53
N GLN A 228 8.15 6.96 -12.36
CA GLN A 228 8.77 7.46 -11.14
C GLN A 228 8.39 8.93 -10.85
N VAL A 229 7.11 9.27 -10.93
CA VAL A 229 6.59 10.57 -10.52
C VAL A 229 5.71 10.41 -9.29
N GLY A 230 6.17 10.97 -8.18
CA GLY A 230 5.45 11.10 -6.93
C GLY A 230 5.30 12.57 -6.54
N TRP A 231 4.56 12.82 -5.49
CA TRP A 231 4.36 14.17 -4.96
C TRP A 231 4.00 14.15 -3.48
N ILE A 232 4.22 15.30 -2.87
CA ILE A 232 3.84 15.63 -1.50
C ILE A 232 2.91 16.83 -1.57
N VAL A 233 1.81 16.80 -0.82
CA VAL A 233 0.91 17.93 -0.61
C VAL A 233 0.76 18.14 0.90
N GLY A 234 0.94 19.37 1.36
CA GLY A 234 0.86 19.69 2.79
C GLY A 234 1.05 21.19 3.04
N PRO A 235 1.02 21.62 4.29
CA PRO A 235 1.15 23.04 4.63
C PRO A 235 2.53 23.58 4.26
N SER A 236 2.57 24.83 3.86
CA SER A 236 3.77 25.49 3.32
C SER A 236 4.98 25.41 4.24
N HIS A 237 4.80 25.48 5.56
CA HIS A 237 5.89 25.41 6.52
C HIS A 237 6.60 24.04 6.56
N LEU A 238 5.90 22.94 6.25
CA LEU A 238 6.48 21.61 6.09
C LEU A 238 7.07 21.42 4.69
N VAL A 239 6.32 21.79 3.64
CA VAL A 239 6.72 21.60 2.24
C VAL A 239 7.95 22.45 1.89
N THR A 240 8.10 23.64 2.47
CA THR A 240 9.29 24.49 2.27
C THR A 240 10.59 23.79 2.69
N ARG A 241 10.58 22.99 3.78
CA ARG A 241 11.76 22.22 4.20
C ARG A 241 12.15 21.19 3.12
N ILE A 242 11.17 20.59 2.47
CA ILE A 242 11.39 19.64 1.38
C ILE A 242 11.91 20.36 0.12
N HIS A 243 11.33 21.50 -0.23
CA HIS A 243 11.80 22.34 -1.35
C HIS A 243 13.29 22.72 -1.22
N GLN A 244 13.78 22.92 0.01
CA GLN A 244 15.19 23.23 0.26
C GLN A 244 16.12 22.04 -0.01
N LEU A 245 15.65 20.80 0.11
CA LEU A 245 16.47 19.60 -0.15
C LEU A 245 16.43 19.17 -1.63
N LEU A 246 15.32 19.37 -2.33
CA LEU A 246 15.12 18.89 -3.69
C LEU A 246 16.23 19.24 -4.68
N PRO A 247 16.79 20.48 -4.70
CA PRO A 247 17.88 20.81 -5.63
C PRO A 247 19.13 19.96 -5.44
N TYR A 248 19.38 19.49 -4.22
CA TYR A 248 20.60 18.74 -3.86
C TYR A 248 20.42 17.22 -3.95
N VAL A 249 19.18 16.73 -3.97
CA VAL A 249 18.88 15.29 -3.98
C VAL A 249 18.49 14.79 -5.38
N GLN A 250 17.67 15.56 -6.10
CA GLN A 250 17.19 15.16 -7.44
C GLN A 250 17.42 16.20 -8.53
N PHE A 251 17.73 17.43 -8.15
CA PHE A 251 17.69 18.64 -8.99
C PHE A 251 16.27 18.92 -9.50
N CYS A 252 15.73 18.11 -10.41
CA CYS A 252 14.30 18.05 -10.75
C CYS A 252 13.93 16.65 -11.23
N ALA A 253 12.68 16.23 -11.04
CA ALA A 253 12.14 15.03 -11.68
C ALA A 253 12.02 15.25 -13.20
N SER A 254 11.91 14.17 -13.98
CA SER A 254 11.83 14.24 -15.45
C SER A 254 10.74 15.19 -15.92
N THR A 255 11.14 16.28 -16.59
CA THR A 255 10.22 17.33 -17.05
C THR A 255 9.18 16.78 -18.02
N VAL A 256 9.59 15.95 -18.99
CA VAL A 256 8.70 15.38 -19.99
C VAL A 256 7.64 14.47 -19.37
N ILE A 257 8.01 13.70 -18.34
CA ILE A 257 7.06 12.81 -17.64
C ILE A 257 6.10 13.63 -16.77
N GLN A 258 6.58 14.68 -16.12
CA GLN A 258 5.73 15.61 -15.38
C GLN A 258 4.70 16.29 -16.28
N GLU A 259 5.11 16.75 -17.46
CA GLU A 259 4.19 17.35 -18.43
C GLU A 259 3.18 16.33 -18.96
N ALA A 260 3.62 15.10 -19.26
CA ALA A 260 2.73 14.01 -19.67
C ALA A 260 1.66 13.73 -18.59
N LEU A 261 2.06 13.72 -17.32
CA LEU A 261 1.15 13.52 -16.21
C LEU A 261 0.18 14.71 -16.03
N ALA A 262 0.67 15.94 -16.17
CA ALA A 262 -0.16 17.15 -16.12
C ALA A 262 -1.29 17.10 -17.16
N ARG A 263 -1.02 16.58 -18.36
CA ARG A 263 -2.01 16.36 -19.43
C ARG A 263 -2.91 15.16 -19.17
N SER A 264 -2.40 14.14 -18.50
CA SER A 264 -3.16 12.90 -18.20
C SER A 264 -4.20 13.09 -17.11
N LEU A 265 -3.92 13.92 -16.09
CA LEU A 265 -4.81 14.12 -14.96
C LEU A 265 -6.20 14.61 -15.33
N PRO A 266 -6.38 15.66 -16.17
CA PRO A 266 -7.71 16.07 -16.65
C PRO A 266 -8.40 15.00 -17.50
N ARG A 267 -7.65 14.30 -18.36
CA ARG A 267 -8.19 13.24 -19.22
C ARG A 267 -8.69 12.03 -18.42
N ALA A 268 -8.14 11.80 -17.25
CA ALA A 268 -8.62 10.74 -16.37
C ALA A 268 -9.98 11.05 -15.72
N ASP A 269 -10.40 12.32 -15.73
CA ASP A 269 -11.73 12.75 -15.27
C ASP A 269 -12.81 12.63 -16.37
N GLU A 270 -12.40 12.42 -17.63
CA GLU A 270 -13.29 12.26 -18.77
C GLU A 270 -13.85 10.84 -18.85
N PRO A 271 -15.01 10.62 -19.52
CA PRO A 271 -15.57 9.28 -19.72
C PRO A 271 -14.56 8.32 -20.36
N TYR A 272 -14.41 7.14 -19.79
CA TYR A 272 -13.42 6.15 -20.22
C TYR A 272 -14.02 4.74 -20.26
N GLN A 273 -13.98 4.09 -21.42
CA GLN A 273 -14.43 2.71 -21.66
C GLN A 273 -15.81 2.38 -21.07
N GLY A 274 -16.76 3.29 -21.20
CA GLY A 274 -18.14 3.10 -20.73
C GLY A 274 -18.39 3.50 -19.28
N HIS A 275 -17.37 4.02 -18.58
CA HIS A 275 -17.46 4.57 -17.22
C HIS A 275 -17.41 6.11 -17.24
N ASP A 276 -17.88 6.74 -16.17
CA ASP A 276 -17.90 8.19 -16.03
C ASP A 276 -16.49 8.80 -15.98
N SER A 277 -15.50 8.01 -15.52
CA SER A 277 -14.09 8.39 -15.48
C SER A 277 -13.17 7.18 -15.57
N TYR A 278 -11.87 7.43 -15.81
CA TYR A 278 -10.84 6.40 -15.67
C TYR A 278 -10.76 5.83 -14.25
N TYR A 279 -11.03 6.64 -13.24
CA TYR A 279 -11.00 6.17 -11.84
C TYR A 279 -12.13 5.19 -11.53
N ASP A 280 -13.31 5.39 -12.11
CA ASP A 280 -14.43 4.47 -11.98
C ASP A 280 -14.15 3.15 -12.70
N TYR A 281 -13.62 3.23 -13.93
CA TYR A 281 -13.13 2.06 -14.65
C TYR A 281 -12.08 1.28 -13.83
N LEU A 282 -11.07 1.98 -13.30
CA LEU A 282 -9.98 1.37 -12.53
C LEU A 282 -10.51 0.63 -11.28
N ARG A 283 -11.46 1.23 -10.59
CA ARG A 283 -12.09 0.66 -9.39
C ARG A 283 -12.86 -0.60 -9.73
N GLU A 284 -13.71 -0.56 -10.76
CA GLU A 284 -14.52 -1.72 -11.16
C GLU A 284 -13.64 -2.86 -11.66
N GLU A 285 -12.64 -2.57 -12.48
CA GLU A 285 -11.71 -3.57 -13.00
C GLU A 285 -10.91 -4.26 -11.88
N TYR A 286 -10.40 -3.50 -10.91
CA TYR A 286 -9.69 -4.10 -9.78
C TYR A 286 -10.62 -4.80 -8.79
N THR A 287 -11.87 -4.33 -8.62
CA THR A 287 -12.88 -5.04 -7.82
C THR A 287 -13.15 -6.43 -8.42
N ARG A 288 -13.41 -6.48 -9.73
CA ARG A 288 -13.64 -7.74 -10.45
C ARG A 288 -12.46 -8.71 -10.33
N LYS A 289 -11.24 -8.22 -10.52
CA LYS A 289 -10.01 -9.04 -10.42
C LYS A 289 -9.77 -9.54 -9.00
N ARG A 290 -10.02 -8.69 -8.01
CA ARG A 290 -9.97 -9.07 -6.60
C ARG A 290 -10.93 -10.22 -6.31
N ASP A 291 -12.18 -10.08 -6.73
CA ASP A 291 -13.23 -11.07 -6.45
C ASP A 291 -12.87 -12.43 -7.06
N LEU A 292 -12.44 -12.46 -8.32
CA LEU A 292 -11.98 -13.68 -8.98
C LEU A 292 -10.85 -14.38 -8.20
N LEU A 293 -9.84 -13.63 -7.76
CA LEU A 293 -8.73 -14.22 -7.01
C LEU A 293 -9.13 -14.59 -5.59
N ALA A 294 -9.94 -13.77 -4.91
CA ALA A 294 -10.41 -14.03 -3.55
C ALA A 294 -11.25 -15.31 -3.49
N ASP A 295 -12.15 -15.52 -4.47
CA ASP A 295 -12.95 -16.74 -4.55
C ASP A 295 -12.09 -17.98 -4.79
N ALA A 296 -11.09 -17.88 -5.66
CA ALA A 296 -10.14 -18.98 -5.88
C ALA A 296 -9.33 -19.31 -4.62
N LEU A 297 -8.90 -18.29 -3.87
CA LEU A 297 -8.19 -18.47 -2.60
C LEU A 297 -9.07 -19.15 -1.55
N ARG A 298 -10.32 -18.68 -1.35
CA ARG A 298 -11.26 -19.28 -0.40
C ARG A 298 -11.55 -20.75 -0.73
N GLN A 299 -11.83 -21.04 -2.01
CA GLN A 299 -12.08 -22.41 -2.48
C GLN A 299 -10.87 -23.33 -2.32
N SER A 300 -9.69 -22.75 -2.19
CA SER A 300 -8.43 -23.48 -2.03
C SER A 300 -7.92 -23.52 -0.58
N GLY A 301 -8.75 -23.10 0.38
CA GLY A 301 -8.42 -23.19 1.81
C GLY A 301 -7.62 -22.04 2.39
N PHE A 302 -7.54 -20.90 1.68
CA PHE A 302 -7.00 -19.66 2.25
C PHE A 302 -8.10 -18.81 2.86
N ALA A 303 -7.84 -18.17 4.00
CA ALA A 303 -8.70 -17.13 4.52
C ALA A 303 -8.30 -15.77 3.96
N VAL A 304 -9.28 -15.03 3.44
CA VAL A 304 -9.10 -13.69 2.88
C VAL A 304 -10.02 -12.70 3.59
N PRO A 305 -9.73 -11.39 3.59
CA PRO A 305 -10.64 -10.40 4.13
C PRO A 305 -12.04 -10.52 3.53
N ASP A 306 -13.06 -10.26 4.34
CA ASP A 306 -14.46 -10.28 3.88
C ASP A 306 -14.78 -8.92 3.23
N TYR A 307 -14.66 -8.90 1.91
CA TYR A 307 -14.89 -7.70 1.11
C TYR A 307 -16.37 -7.33 0.94
N ASP A 308 -17.29 -8.19 1.37
CA ASP A 308 -18.71 -7.88 1.41
C ASP A 308 -19.08 -7.06 2.66
N ARG A 309 -18.29 -7.21 3.73
CA ARG A 309 -18.50 -6.50 5.00
C ARG A 309 -17.62 -5.27 5.12
N THR A 310 -16.34 -5.37 4.72
CA THR A 310 -15.36 -4.30 4.85
C THR A 310 -14.79 -3.92 3.49
N PRO A 311 -14.87 -2.63 3.10
CA PRO A 311 -14.24 -2.20 1.85
C PRO A 311 -12.73 -2.40 1.93
N GLY A 312 -12.16 -2.96 0.86
CA GLY A 312 -10.71 -3.12 0.69
C GLY A 312 -10.17 -2.19 -0.39
N GLY A 313 -8.85 -2.09 -0.46
CA GLY A 313 -8.17 -1.28 -1.47
C GLY A 313 -6.80 -1.82 -1.85
N GLY A 314 -6.16 -1.14 -2.81
CA GLY A 314 -4.92 -1.62 -3.40
C GLY A 314 -5.18 -2.71 -4.45
N PHE A 315 -4.13 -3.46 -4.80
CA PHE A 315 -4.22 -4.53 -5.80
C PHE A 315 -3.54 -5.83 -5.34
N PHE A 316 -3.63 -6.10 -4.05
CA PHE A 316 -3.13 -7.33 -3.44
C PHE A 316 -4.10 -7.82 -2.37
N ILE A 317 -4.02 -9.12 -2.13
CA ILE A 317 -4.69 -9.81 -1.04
C ILE A 317 -3.60 -10.31 -0.10
N PHE A 318 -3.75 -10.01 1.18
CA PHE A 318 -2.93 -10.56 2.26
C PHE A 318 -3.74 -11.70 2.87
N ALA A 319 -3.49 -12.91 2.36
CA ALA A 319 -4.27 -14.10 2.67
C ALA A 319 -3.63 -14.90 3.80
N ARG A 320 -4.44 -15.38 4.73
CA ARG A 320 -4.02 -16.34 5.76
C ARG A 320 -4.02 -17.73 5.16
N ILE A 321 -2.94 -18.46 5.39
CA ILE A 321 -2.76 -19.84 4.93
C ILE A 321 -3.61 -20.75 5.81
N GLY A 322 -4.49 -21.55 5.22
CA GLY A 322 -5.26 -22.54 5.94
C GLY A 322 -4.39 -23.68 6.45
N LYS A 323 -4.84 -24.33 7.53
CA LYS A 323 -4.11 -25.40 8.23
C LYS A 323 -3.72 -26.54 7.28
N ASP A 324 -4.66 -27.04 6.48
CA ASP A 324 -4.42 -28.15 5.55
C ASP A 324 -3.33 -27.82 4.52
N ILE A 325 -3.29 -26.56 4.05
CA ILE A 325 -2.26 -26.10 3.13
C ILE A 325 -0.91 -26.00 3.85
N ALA A 326 -0.89 -25.45 5.06
CA ALA A 326 0.33 -25.35 5.86
C ALA A 326 0.93 -26.73 6.15
N GLU A 327 0.09 -27.71 6.46
CA GLU A 327 0.48 -29.11 6.73
C GLU A 327 0.90 -29.85 5.46
N SER A 328 0.47 -29.43 4.26
CA SER A 328 0.88 -30.02 2.98
C SER A 328 2.28 -29.64 2.52
N LEU A 329 2.92 -28.67 3.19
CA LEU A 329 4.32 -28.33 2.92
C LEU A 329 5.25 -29.50 3.27
N PRO A 330 6.01 -30.07 2.31
CA PRO A 330 6.88 -31.20 2.57
C PRO A 330 7.87 -30.93 3.70
N ALA A 331 8.04 -31.88 4.60
CA ALA A 331 8.94 -31.77 5.76
C ALA A 331 10.40 -31.46 5.34
N SER A 332 10.83 -31.95 4.18
CA SER A 332 12.14 -31.64 3.60
C SER A 332 12.33 -30.16 3.23
N ARG A 333 11.23 -29.38 3.10
CA ARG A 333 11.26 -27.95 2.77
C ARG A 333 11.11 -27.04 4.00
N GLN A 334 10.49 -27.52 5.07
CA GLN A 334 10.23 -26.72 6.27
C GLN A 334 11.51 -26.16 6.93
N PHE A 335 12.64 -26.86 6.75
CA PHE A 335 13.92 -26.52 7.37
C PHE A 335 15.06 -26.38 6.35
N ALA A 336 14.75 -26.18 5.06
CA ALA A 336 15.78 -26.08 4.03
C ALA A 336 16.68 -24.84 4.29
N PRO A 337 17.99 -25.02 4.54
CA PRO A 337 18.91 -23.94 4.91
C PRO A 337 19.15 -22.92 3.78
N ASN A 338 18.65 -23.20 2.57
CA ASN A 338 18.84 -22.36 1.38
C ASN A 338 17.67 -21.42 1.06
N VAL A 339 16.63 -21.40 1.88
CA VAL A 339 15.60 -20.37 1.74
C VAL A 339 16.20 -19.08 2.23
N ALA A 340 16.58 -18.20 1.29
CA ALA A 340 17.25 -16.94 1.57
C ALA A 340 16.26 -15.92 2.18
N ALA A 341 15.76 -16.24 3.35
CA ALA A 341 15.06 -15.25 4.16
C ALA A 341 16.07 -14.18 4.61
N PRO A 342 15.67 -12.91 4.69
CA PRO A 342 16.49 -11.86 5.27
C PRO A 342 17.04 -12.29 6.63
N GLY A 343 18.37 -12.25 6.81
CA GLY A 343 19.03 -12.68 8.04
C GLY A 343 19.44 -14.16 8.10
N GLY A 344 19.21 -14.94 7.04
CA GLY A 344 19.69 -16.35 6.95
C GLY A 344 18.92 -17.33 7.83
N ILE A 345 17.76 -16.93 8.36
CA ILE A 345 16.89 -17.76 9.20
C ILE A 345 15.89 -18.46 8.29
N ALA A 346 15.78 -19.79 8.37
CA ALA A 346 14.72 -20.53 7.70
C ALA A 346 13.35 -20.08 8.28
N ARG A 347 12.43 -19.68 7.38
CA ARG A 347 11.08 -19.21 7.75
C ARG A 347 10.03 -19.97 6.96
N GLN A 348 8.93 -20.30 7.61
CA GLN A 348 7.87 -21.10 7.03
C GLN A 348 7.18 -20.36 5.86
N ASP A 349 6.94 -19.06 5.98
CA ASP A 349 6.35 -18.23 4.92
C ASP A 349 7.18 -18.23 3.63
N TRP A 350 8.51 -18.18 3.73
CA TRP A 350 9.43 -18.31 2.58
C TRP A 350 9.40 -19.70 1.98
N ALA A 351 9.46 -20.74 2.82
CA ALA A 351 9.40 -22.12 2.36
C ALA A 351 8.10 -22.40 1.60
N MET A 352 6.99 -21.89 2.13
CA MET A 352 5.66 -21.97 1.50
C MET A 352 5.62 -21.26 0.14
N CYS A 353 6.08 -20.01 0.07
CA CYS A 353 6.11 -19.27 -1.19
C CYS A 353 6.99 -19.94 -2.23
N GLN A 354 8.15 -20.47 -1.83
CA GLN A 354 9.06 -21.18 -2.73
C GLN A 354 8.43 -22.49 -3.23
N TRP A 355 7.81 -23.28 -2.35
CA TRP A 355 7.11 -24.50 -2.72
C TRP A 355 5.96 -24.24 -3.70
N MET A 356 5.12 -23.25 -3.43
CA MET A 356 4.04 -22.87 -4.33
C MET A 356 4.55 -22.42 -5.69
N ALA A 357 5.68 -21.71 -5.73
CA ALA A 357 6.27 -21.25 -7.00
C ALA A 357 6.86 -22.39 -7.81
N GLU A 358 7.66 -23.26 -7.19
CA GLU A 358 8.43 -24.31 -7.88
C GLU A 358 7.55 -25.48 -8.31
N GLU A 359 6.61 -25.92 -7.49
CA GLU A 359 5.79 -27.10 -7.77
C GLU A 359 4.44 -26.78 -8.41
N HIS A 360 3.87 -25.61 -8.13
CA HIS A 360 2.55 -25.25 -8.62
C HIS A 360 2.53 -24.08 -9.60
N GLY A 361 3.66 -23.37 -9.76
CA GLY A 361 3.75 -22.19 -10.64
C GLY A 361 2.99 -20.98 -10.08
N PHE A 362 2.68 -20.96 -8.78
CA PHE A 362 1.96 -19.87 -8.12
C PHE A 362 2.91 -18.96 -7.38
N LEU A 363 3.05 -17.70 -7.85
CA LEU A 363 3.94 -16.71 -7.26
C LEU A 363 3.21 -15.83 -6.25
N CYS A 364 3.67 -15.85 -5.02
CA CYS A 364 3.27 -14.94 -3.96
C CYS A 364 4.50 -14.38 -3.23
N ILE A 365 4.29 -13.45 -2.31
CA ILE A 365 5.36 -12.83 -1.54
C ILE A 365 5.24 -13.27 -0.09
N PRO A 366 6.35 -13.73 0.54
CA PRO A 366 6.37 -14.09 1.94
C PRO A 366 6.02 -12.88 2.81
N SER A 367 5.42 -13.12 3.95
CA SER A 367 4.89 -12.05 4.81
C SER A 367 5.92 -11.48 5.79
N SER A 368 6.96 -12.23 6.15
CA SER A 368 7.94 -11.81 7.15
C SER A 368 8.61 -10.44 6.89
N PRO A 369 8.84 -9.98 5.63
CA PRO A 369 9.34 -8.63 5.39
C PRO A 369 8.39 -7.50 5.81
N PHE A 370 7.11 -7.79 6.04
CA PHE A 370 6.10 -6.83 6.47
C PHE A 370 5.93 -6.75 7.99
N PHE A 371 6.72 -7.52 8.74
CA PHE A 371 6.70 -7.58 10.19
C PHE A 371 8.04 -7.12 10.79
N SER A 372 8.01 -6.66 12.02
CA SER A 372 9.21 -6.46 12.83
C SER A 372 9.93 -7.80 13.03
N LEU A 373 11.24 -7.72 13.23
CA LEU A 373 12.03 -8.93 13.42
C LEU A 373 11.52 -9.77 14.60
N GLU A 374 11.12 -9.10 15.67
CA GLU A 374 10.59 -9.71 16.91
C GLU A 374 9.33 -10.52 16.61
N ARG A 375 8.28 -9.88 16.06
CA ARG A 375 7.02 -10.57 15.72
C ARG A 375 7.16 -11.64 14.67
N ALA A 376 8.04 -11.41 13.68
CA ALA A 376 8.34 -12.44 12.70
C ALA A 376 9.04 -13.65 13.35
N GLN A 377 9.90 -13.46 14.38
CA GLN A 377 10.51 -14.55 15.14
C GLN A 377 9.51 -15.29 16.04
N GLU A 378 8.47 -14.62 16.49
CA GLU A 378 7.35 -15.20 17.23
C GLU A 378 6.38 -15.97 16.33
N GLY A 379 6.58 -16.00 15.02
CA GLY A 379 5.76 -16.72 14.04
C GLY A 379 4.55 -15.96 13.52
N ALA A 380 4.36 -14.69 13.89
CA ALA A 380 3.20 -13.89 13.44
C ALA A 380 3.12 -13.75 11.90
N SER A 381 4.25 -13.87 11.22
CA SER A 381 4.35 -13.83 9.77
C SER A 381 4.06 -15.16 9.08
N ASP A 382 4.21 -16.29 9.77
CA ASP A 382 4.22 -17.62 9.13
C ASP A 382 2.84 -18.02 8.58
N GLU A 383 1.80 -17.33 9.04
CA GLU A 383 0.41 -17.61 8.66
C GLU A 383 -0.05 -16.89 7.40
N PHE A 384 0.73 -15.96 6.83
CA PHE A 384 0.25 -15.11 5.75
C PHE A 384 1.14 -15.14 4.50
N VAL A 385 0.51 -14.83 3.36
CA VAL A 385 1.18 -14.54 2.09
C VAL A 385 0.51 -13.38 1.40
N ARG A 386 1.28 -12.57 0.64
CA ARG A 386 0.73 -11.47 -0.16
C ARG A 386 0.68 -11.84 -1.64
N ILE A 387 -0.50 -11.74 -2.23
CA ILE A 387 -0.77 -12.05 -3.65
C ILE A 387 -1.22 -10.78 -4.36
N ALA A 388 -0.61 -10.45 -5.51
CA ALA A 388 -0.98 -9.29 -6.31
C ALA A 388 -1.88 -9.71 -7.49
N PHE A 389 -3.01 -9.00 -7.65
CA PHE A 389 -3.97 -9.22 -8.73
C PHE A 389 -3.95 -8.14 -9.83
N CYS A 390 -2.96 -7.25 -9.84
CA CYS A 390 -2.70 -6.30 -10.92
C CYS A 390 -2.09 -7.01 -12.14
N LYS A 391 -2.77 -8.02 -12.65
CA LYS A 391 -2.35 -8.92 -13.73
C LYS A 391 -3.43 -8.98 -14.81
N THR A 392 -3.10 -9.63 -15.94
CA THR A 392 -4.10 -9.93 -16.96
C THR A 392 -5.07 -11.00 -16.46
N ASP A 393 -6.25 -11.10 -17.08
CA ASP A 393 -7.25 -12.11 -16.70
C ASP A 393 -6.70 -13.52 -16.87
N GLU A 394 -5.95 -13.78 -17.94
CA GLU A 394 -5.31 -15.07 -18.18
C GLU A 394 -4.35 -15.45 -17.04
N THR A 395 -3.61 -14.48 -16.51
CA THR A 395 -2.72 -14.71 -15.36
C THR A 395 -3.50 -15.02 -14.09
N ILE A 396 -4.62 -14.34 -13.85
CA ILE A 396 -5.47 -14.58 -12.67
C ILE A 396 -6.15 -15.95 -12.78
N MET A 397 -6.63 -16.33 -13.95
CA MET A 397 -7.21 -17.66 -14.19
C MET A 397 -6.18 -18.78 -14.00
N ALA A 398 -4.96 -18.59 -14.54
CA ALA A 398 -3.87 -19.55 -14.32
C ALA A 398 -3.49 -19.67 -12.84
N ALA A 399 -3.54 -18.57 -12.09
CA ALA A 399 -3.35 -18.57 -10.63
C ALA A 399 -4.47 -19.35 -9.91
N ALA A 400 -5.73 -19.20 -10.33
CA ALA A 400 -6.86 -19.96 -9.79
C ALA A 400 -6.70 -21.47 -10.02
N ASP A 401 -6.27 -21.87 -11.23
CA ASP A 401 -5.97 -23.28 -11.54
C ASP A 401 -4.83 -23.83 -10.68
N ALA A 402 -3.79 -23.03 -10.43
CA ALA A 402 -2.68 -23.41 -9.55
C ALA A 402 -3.14 -23.61 -8.11
N LEU A 403 -3.96 -22.70 -7.59
CA LEU A 403 -4.55 -22.79 -6.26
C LEU A 403 -5.40 -24.05 -6.10
N GLN A 404 -6.19 -24.43 -7.10
CA GLN A 404 -6.95 -25.69 -7.08
C GLN A 404 -6.04 -26.93 -7.04
N ARG A 405 -4.88 -26.91 -7.70
CA ARG A 405 -3.90 -28.02 -7.60
C ARG A 405 -3.34 -28.12 -6.19
N ILE A 406 -3.00 -27.00 -5.56
CA ILE A 406 -2.54 -26.94 -4.16
C ILE A 406 -3.60 -27.55 -3.23
N ALA A 407 -4.85 -27.13 -3.35
CA ALA A 407 -5.95 -27.64 -2.51
C ALA A 407 -6.16 -29.17 -2.67
N ARG A 408 -6.08 -29.70 -3.90
CA ARG A 408 -6.19 -31.14 -4.13
C ARG A 408 -5.05 -31.92 -3.48
N GLN A 409 -3.85 -31.41 -3.50
CA GLN A 409 -2.70 -32.04 -2.84
C GLN A 409 -2.88 -32.01 -1.32
N ALA A 410 -3.31 -30.87 -0.75
CA ALA A 410 -3.58 -30.73 0.66
C ALA A 410 -4.68 -31.68 1.17
N SER A 411 -5.68 -31.95 0.33
CA SER A 411 -6.79 -32.88 0.67
C SER A 411 -6.45 -34.36 0.45
N SER A 412 -5.33 -34.67 -0.20
CA SER A 412 -4.89 -36.04 -0.39
C SER A 412 -4.08 -36.47 0.82
N PRO A 413 -4.40 -37.61 1.50
CA PRO A 413 -3.56 -38.10 2.58
C PRO A 413 -2.14 -38.25 2.03
N LEU A 414 -1.15 -37.67 2.74
CA LEU A 414 0.26 -37.87 2.46
C LEU A 414 0.46 -39.38 2.32
N ALA A 415 0.81 -39.85 1.11
CA ALA A 415 1.28 -41.20 0.96
C ALA A 415 2.48 -41.29 1.91
N GLU A 416 2.30 -42.02 3.02
CA GLU A 416 3.39 -42.31 3.93
C GLU A 416 4.59 -42.72 3.10
N ASP A 417 5.76 -42.17 3.39
CA ASP A 417 7.06 -42.59 2.84
C ASP A 417 7.26 -44.08 3.10
N ALA A 418 6.56 -44.90 2.35
CA ALA A 418 6.73 -46.34 2.29
C ALA A 418 7.65 -46.64 1.12
N GLU A 419 8.96 -46.30 1.28
CA GLU A 419 10.05 -46.98 0.58
C GLU A 419 11.41 -46.34 0.92
N LEU A 420 11.83 -46.47 2.15
CA LEU A 420 13.27 -46.42 2.51
C LEU A 420 13.59 -47.42 3.63
N VAL A 421 13.11 -48.66 3.48
CA VAL A 421 13.70 -49.82 4.16
C VAL A 421 13.61 -51.01 3.21
N SER A 422 14.58 -51.15 2.35
CA SER A 422 14.99 -52.46 1.82
C SER A 422 16.43 -52.37 1.30
#